data_cf844855401932059181b9482e56a20c
#
_entry.id   cf844855401932059181b9482e56a20c
#
_cell.length_a   1.000
_cell.length_b   1.000
_cell.length_c   1.000
_cell.angle_alpha   90.00
_cell.angle_beta   90.00
_cell.angle_gamma   90.00
#
_symmetry.space_group_name_H-M   'P 1'
#
loop_
_entity.id
_entity.type
_entity.pdbx_description
1 polymer ?
#
loop_
_entity_poly.entity_id
_entity_poly.type
_entity_poly.pdbx_seq_one_letter_code
_entity_poly.pdbx_strand_id
1 'polypeptide(L)'
;MGLDCTVRTYLSHGAAISSPLAFSIFYHYISTMSKERIPSTPAILALKAGSVTFHLMTYAYEDRGGTRVSAKKLGVDEHCVIKTLVMEDEFANPLIILMHGDKQVSTKALARTIGVKSVVPCKPEVAHKHTGYFVGGTSPFGIKKQMPIYMEKTIADLPEILINAGSRGLLVKMSPLDMMRLL
;
A
#
# COMPACT_ATOMS: atom_id res chain seq x y z
N MET A 1 -19.33 -22.64 25.53
CA MET A 1 -20.00 -21.33 25.66
C MET A 1 -19.84 -20.62 24.33
N GLY A 2 -20.88 -20.66 23.50
CA GLY A 2 -20.89 -20.07 22.16
C GLY A 2 -21.17 -18.58 22.24
N LEU A 3 -20.39 -17.80 21.52
CA LEU A 3 -20.67 -16.38 21.28
C LEU A 3 -21.50 -16.27 20.00
N ASP A 4 -22.75 -15.92 20.21
CA ASP A 4 -23.77 -15.65 19.19
C ASP A 4 -23.46 -14.28 18.55
N CYS A 5 -23.10 -14.26 17.28
CA CYS A 5 -22.80 -13.05 16.52
C CYS A 5 -24.08 -12.59 15.80
N THR A 6 -24.95 -11.87 16.51
CA THR A 6 -26.19 -11.31 15.94
C THR A 6 -25.86 -10.09 15.07
N VAL A 7 -25.85 -10.27 13.74
CA VAL A 7 -25.80 -9.18 12.77
C VAL A 7 -27.17 -8.50 12.73
N ARG A 8 -27.29 -7.30 13.32
CA ARG A 8 -28.47 -6.45 13.19
C ARG A 8 -28.44 -5.71 11.86
N THR A 9 -29.18 -6.21 10.90
CA THR A 9 -29.50 -5.48 9.65
C THR A 9 -30.66 -4.52 9.90
N TYR A 10 -30.41 -3.22 9.79
CA TYR A 10 -31.46 -2.20 9.73
C TYR A 10 -32.03 -2.16 8.31
N LEU A 11 -33.16 -2.79 8.08
CA LEU A 11 -34.01 -2.52 6.92
C LEU A 11 -35.18 -1.66 7.39
N SER A 12 -35.17 -0.39 7.00
CA SER A 12 -36.37 0.45 7.06
C SER A 12 -37.31 0.01 5.93
N HIS A 13 -38.56 -0.22 6.28
CA HIS A 13 -39.73 -0.64 5.49
C HIS A 13 -39.91 -2.16 5.35
N GLY A 14 -40.91 -2.63 6.08
CA GLY A 14 -41.32 -4.03 6.17
C GLY A 14 -41.83 -4.59 4.85
N ALA A 15 -41.04 -5.50 4.30
CA ALA A 15 -41.52 -6.56 3.39
C ALA A 15 -40.82 -7.84 3.80
N ALA A 16 -41.55 -8.77 4.39
CA ALA A 16 -41.08 -10.10 4.69
C ALA A 16 -40.87 -10.84 3.37
N ILE A 17 -39.63 -11.19 3.06
CA ILE A 17 -39.28 -12.04 1.90
C ILE A 17 -39.63 -13.47 2.29
N SER A 18 -40.82 -13.93 1.94
CA SER A 18 -41.34 -15.27 2.28
C SER A 18 -41.29 -16.26 1.10
N SER A 19 -40.50 -16.01 0.06
CA SER A 19 -40.37 -16.97 -1.03
C SER A 19 -38.99 -17.61 -1.11
N PRO A 20 -38.90 -18.96 -1.24
CA PRO A 20 -37.63 -19.68 -1.41
C PRO A 20 -36.83 -19.24 -2.63
N LEU A 21 -37.52 -18.71 -3.66
CA LEU A 21 -36.92 -18.15 -4.88
C LEU A 21 -36.12 -16.84 -4.61
N ALA A 22 -36.63 -15.96 -3.76
CA ALA A 22 -35.93 -14.72 -3.40
C ALA A 22 -34.66 -15.00 -2.58
N PHE A 23 -34.68 -16.02 -1.72
CA PHE A 23 -33.52 -16.46 -0.96
C PHE A 23 -32.45 -17.10 -1.87
N SER A 24 -32.88 -17.88 -2.88
CA SER A 24 -31.98 -18.47 -3.88
C SER A 24 -31.32 -17.40 -4.77
N ILE A 25 -32.08 -16.40 -5.20
CA ILE A 25 -31.54 -15.28 -6.01
C ILE A 25 -30.56 -14.43 -5.18
N PHE A 26 -30.87 -14.17 -3.92
CA PHE A 26 -29.98 -13.41 -3.01
C PHE A 26 -28.70 -14.19 -2.70
N TYR A 27 -28.81 -15.51 -2.48
CA TYR A 27 -27.66 -16.38 -2.27
C TYR A 27 -26.80 -16.51 -3.54
N HIS A 28 -27.43 -16.56 -4.72
CA HIS A 28 -26.74 -16.58 -6.00
C HIS A 28 -26.06 -15.23 -6.29
N TYR A 29 -26.70 -14.11 -5.93
CA TYR A 29 -26.13 -12.76 -6.06
C TYR A 29 -24.91 -12.57 -5.13
N ILE A 30 -24.96 -13.06 -3.91
CA ILE A 30 -23.80 -13.05 -2.97
C ILE A 30 -22.70 -14.01 -3.44
N SER A 31 -23.07 -15.17 -4.02
CA SER A 31 -22.12 -16.16 -4.53
C SER A 31 -21.43 -15.73 -5.82
N THR A 32 -22.04 -14.83 -6.60
CA THR A 32 -21.46 -14.24 -7.83
C THR A 32 -20.68 -12.94 -7.59
N MET A 33 -20.65 -12.40 -6.37
CA MET A 33 -19.59 -11.45 -6.01
C MET A 33 -18.27 -12.20 -6.13
N SER A 34 -17.65 -12.10 -7.30
CA SER A 34 -16.35 -12.68 -7.59
C SER A 34 -15.46 -12.35 -6.41
N LYS A 35 -14.90 -13.36 -5.74
CA LYS A 35 -13.72 -13.17 -4.89
C LYS A 35 -12.72 -12.43 -5.77
N GLU A 36 -12.65 -11.11 -5.66
CA GLU A 36 -11.56 -10.35 -6.28
C GLU A 36 -10.30 -11.08 -5.85
N ARG A 37 -9.63 -11.70 -6.81
CA ARG A 37 -8.38 -12.42 -6.53
C ARG A 37 -7.41 -11.35 -6.07
N ILE A 38 -7.16 -11.31 -4.76
CA ILE A 38 -6.14 -10.45 -4.18
C ILE A 38 -4.85 -10.74 -4.95
N PRO A 39 -4.26 -9.76 -5.65
CA PRO A 39 -3.04 -9.99 -6.39
C PRO A 39 -1.96 -10.53 -5.45
N SER A 40 -1.37 -11.66 -5.76
CA SER A 40 -0.27 -12.22 -4.98
C SER A 40 1.03 -11.56 -5.42
N THR A 41 1.31 -10.35 -4.89
CA THR A 41 2.58 -9.65 -5.13
C THR A 41 3.62 -10.10 -4.11
N PRO A 42 4.93 -9.96 -4.41
CA PRO A 42 5.98 -10.21 -3.41
C PRO A 42 5.79 -9.38 -2.15
N ALA A 43 5.28 -8.15 -2.26
CA ALA A 43 4.95 -7.29 -1.12
C ALA A 43 3.87 -7.92 -0.22
N ILE A 44 2.76 -8.39 -0.80
CA ILE A 44 1.68 -9.03 -0.05
C ILE A 44 2.18 -10.33 0.61
N LEU A 45 3.02 -11.10 -0.07
CA LEU A 45 3.62 -12.31 0.50
C LEU A 45 4.52 -11.97 1.71
N ALA A 46 5.35 -10.92 1.60
CA ALA A 46 6.20 -10.46 2.70
C ALA A 46 5.37 -9.98 3.91
N LEU A 47 4.31 -9.21 3.68
CA LEU A 47 3.39 -8.75 4.72
C LEU A 47 2.71 -9.92 5.46
N LYS A 48 2.24 -10.92 4.72
CA LYS A 48 1.66 -12.14 5.29
C LYS A 48 2.68 -12.95 6.10
N ALA A 49 3.89 -13.12 5.57
CA ALA A 49 4.97 -13.81 6.26
C ALA A 49 5.36 -13.11 7.56
N GLY A 50 5.33 -11.78 7.60
CA GLY A 50 5.59 -10.98 8.78
C GLY A 50 4.44 -10.93 9.79
N SER A 51 3.32 -11.59 9.51
CA SER A 51 2.14 -11.66 10.40
C SER A 51 1.64 -10.28 10.85
N VAL A 52 1.68 -9.28 9.97
CA VAL A 52 1.15 -7.95 10.25
C VAL A 52 -0.29 -7.83 9.78
N THR A 53 -1.05 -6.99 10.46
CA THR A 53 -2.42 -6.66 10.06
C THR A 53 -2.40 -5.58 8.97
N PHE A 54 -3.07 -5.82 7.86
CA PHE A 54 -3.22 -4.83 6.80
C PHE A 54 -4.56 -5.00 6.06
N HIS A 55 -5.02 -3.92 5.43
CA HIS A 55 -6.19 -3.91 4.57
C HIS A 55 -5.78 -3.53 3.14
N LEU A 56 -6.29 -4.27 2.17
CA LEU A 56 -6.07 -3.97 0.76
C LEU A 56 -6.95 -2.81 0.32
N MET A 57 -6.35 -1.87 -0.40
CA MET A 57 -7.01 -0.71 -0.98
C MET A 57 -6.71 -0.68 -2.48
N THR A 58 -7.74 -0.83 -3.29
CA THR A 58 -7.60 -0.80 -4.76
C THR A 58 -8.20 0.48 -5.34
N TYR A 59 -7.58 1.01 -6.39
CA TYR A 59 -8.09 2.16 -7.12
C TYR A 59 -7.73 2.07 -8.61
N ALA A 60 -8.51 2.72 -9.47
CA ALA A 60 -8.19 2.80 -10.89
C ALA A 60 -6.92 3.64 -11.08
N TYR A 61 -5.81 2.97 -11.46
CA TYR A 61 -4.52 3.63 -11.68
C TYR A 61 -4.59 4.62 -12.85
N GLU A 62 -3.94 5.76 -12.69
CA GLU A 62 -3.70 6.73 -13.75
C GLU A 62 -2.19 6.93 -13.91
N ASP A 63 -1.71 6.87 -15.15
CA ASP A 63 -0.29 7.09 -15.40
C ASP A 63 0.11 8.51 -14.96
N ARG A 64 1.24 8.62 -14.26
CA ARG A 64 1.75 9.86 -13.65
C ARG A 64 0.80 10.54 -12.64
N GLY A 65 -0.27 9.89 -12.21
CA GLY A 65 -1.22 10.44 -11.24
C GLY A 65 -0.64 10.63 -9.83
N GLY A 66 0.34 9.80 -9.47
CA GLY A 66 1.02 9.87 -8.18
C GLY A 66 0.11 9.62 -6.97
N THR A 67 0.59 10.03 -5.81
CA THR A 67 -0.13 9.88 -4.54
C THR A 67 -1.39 10.75 -4.46
N ARG A 68 -1.40 11.90 -5.10
CA ARG A 68 -2.57 12.79 -5.15
C ARG A 68 -3.79 12.13 -5.77
N VAL A 69 -3.60 11.40 -6.88
CA VAL A 69 -4.71 10.72 -7.55
C VAL A 69 -5.19 9.53 -6.73
N SER A 70 -4.28 8.73 -6.16
CA SER A 70 -4.67 7.62 -5.30
C SER A 70 -5.40 8.10 -4.05
N ALA A 71 -4.90 9.13 -3.37
CA ALA A 71 -5.55 9.73 -2.21
C ALA A 71 -6.97 10.22 -2.52
N LYS A 72 -7.13 10.98 -3.63
CA LYS A 72 -8.45 11.46 -4.08
C LYS A 72 -9.42 10.31 -4.36
N LYS A 73 -8.96 9.25 -5.06
CA LYS A 73 -9.81 8.11 -5.42
C LYS A 73 -10.19 7.25 -4.22
N LEU A 74 -9.33 7.18 -3.21
CA LEU A 74 -9.58 6.42 -1.99
C LEU A 74 -10.25 7.24 -0.89
N GLY A 75 -10.42 8.55 -1.08
CA GLY A 75 -11.05 9.44 -0.09
C GLY A 75 -10.21 9.61 1.18
N VAL A 76 -8.87 9.61 1.05
CA VAL A 76 -7.93 9.73 2.17
C VAL A 76 -7.04 10.98 2.02
N ASP A 77 -6.42 11.40 3.13
CA ASP A 77 -5.42 12.46 3.09
C ASP A 77 -4.17 11.99 2.35
N GLU A 78 -3.66 12.79 1.39
CA GLU A 78 -2.44 12.50 0.66
C GLU A 78 -1.22 12.39 1.61
N HIS A 79 -1.25 13.08 2.74
CA HIS A 79 -0.20 13.00 3.75
C HIS A 79 0.01 11.59 4.29
N CYS A 80 -1.07 10.80 4.40
CA CYS A 80 -1.04 9.41 4.86
C CYS A 80 -0.65 8.41 3.77
N VAL A 81 -0.59 8.83 2.49
CA VAL A 81 -0.16 7.98 1.38
C VAL A 81 1.36 8.06 1.23
N ILE A 82 2.06 6.98 1.52
CA ILE A 82 3.53 6.97 1.57
C ILE A 82 4.10 6.60 0.20
N LYS A 83 4.96 7.47 -0.32
CA LYS A 83 5.77 7.23 -1.53
C LYS A 83 6.95 6.33 -1.20
N THR A 84 7.19 5.31 -2.02
CA THR A 84 8.41 4.52 -2.00
C THR A 84 9.27 4.95 -3.19
N LEU A 85 10.35 5.65 -2.91
CA LEU A 85 11.26 6.19 -3.92
C LEU A 85 12.59 5.43 -3.89
N VAL A 86 12.99 4.89 -5.05
CA VAL A 86 14.29 4.23 -5.21
C VAL A 86 15.29 5.27 -5.68
N MET A 87 16.34 5.46 -4.91
CA MET A 87 17.37 6.46 -5.11
C MET A 87 18.72 5.74 -5.21
N GLU A 88 19.75 6.46 -5.66
CA GLU A 88 21.13 5.99 -5.67
C GLU A 88 22.10 7.10 -5.25
N ASP A 89 23.20 6.72 -4.60
CA ASP A 89 24.28 7.63 -4.26
C ASP A 89 25.23 7.87 -5.45
N GLU A 90 26.29 8.63 -5.25
CA GLU A 90 27.31 8.94 -6.27
C GLU A 90 28.07 7.70 -6.79
N PHE A 91 28.01 6.59 -6.08
CA PHE A 91 28.63 5.31 -6.46
C PHE A 91 27.63 4.31 -7.04
N ALA A 92 26.41 4.75 -7.35
CA ALA A 92 25.30 3.92 -7.80
C ALA A 92 24.86 2.84 -6.78
N ASN A 93 25.08 3.07 -5.48
CA ASN A 93 24.52 2.22 -4.44
C ASN A 93 23.04 2.58 -4.24
N PRO A 94 22.12 1.61 -4.41
CA PRO A 94 20.69 1.88 -4.29
C PRO A 94 20.26 2.00 -2.84
N LEU A 95 19.28 2.86 -2.61
CA LEU A 95 18.58 3.02 -1.35
C LEU A 95 17.10 3.33 -1.59
N ILE A 96 16.27 3.12 -0.59
CA ILE A 96 14.85 3.49 -0.60
C ILE A 96 14.64 4.64 0.39
N ILE A 97 13.83 5.61 -0.01
CA ILE A 97 13.28 6.62 0.88
C ILE A 97 11.76 6.55 0.90
N LEU A 98 11.18 6.47 2.10
CA LEU A 98 9.75 6.55 2.36
C LEU A 98 9.40 7.99 2.73
N MET A 99 8.45 8.58 1.99
CA MET A 99 8.08 10.00 2.11
C MET A 99 6.57 10.16 2.03
N HIS A 100 6.03 11.14 2.76
CA HIS A 100 4.62 11.54 2.63
C HIS A 100 4.25 11.89 1.19
N GLY A 101 3.02 11.60 0.79
CA GLY A 101 2.52 11.85 -0.54
C GLY A 101 2.59 13.31 -0.96
N ASP A 102 2.24 14.21 -0.06
CA ASP A 102 2.22 15.66 -0.25
C ASP A 102 3.60 16.33 -0.10
N LYS A 103 4.64 15.59 0.35
CA LYS A 103 5.99 16.13 0.57
C LYS A 103 6.97 15.72 -0.53
N GLN A 104 8.07 16.44 -0.62
CA GLN A 104 9.18 16.13 -1.53
C GLN A 104 10.45 15.81 -0.74
N VAL A 105 11.26 14.88 -1.27
CA VAL A 105 12.56 14.56 -0.69
C VAL A 105 13.56 15.66 -1.03
N SER A 106 14.17 16.25 -0.01
CA SER A 106 15.36 17.07 -0.19
C SER A 106 16.58 16.17 -0.37
N THR A 107 16.99 15.93 -1.62
CA THR A 107 18.13 15.07 -1.92
C THR A 107 19.43 15.57 -1.28
N LYS A 108 19.59 16.89 -1.18
CA LYS A 108 20.73 17.52 -0.48
C LYS A 108 20.72 17.26 1.03
N ALA A 109 19.54 17.34 1.67
CA ALA A 109 19.42 17.02 3.09
C ALA A 109 19.64 15.52 3.33
N LEU A 110 19.04 14.65 2.50
CA LEU A 110 19.21 13.21 2.58
C LEU A 110 20.68 12.82 2.43
N ALA A 111 21.39 13.32 1.41
CA ALA A 111 22.82 13.06 1.20
C ALA A 111 23.66 13.41 2.44
N ARG A 112 23.41 14.57 3.05
CA ARG A 112 24.09 14.97 4.30
C ARG A 112 23.78 14.03 5.46
N THR A 113 22.52 13.63 5.60
CA THR A 113 22.09 12.76 6.70
C THR A 113 22.72 11.38 6.63
N ILE A 114 22.89 10.83 5.42
CA ILE A 114 23.45 9.49 5.22
C ILE A 114 24.97 9.51 4.95
N GLY A 115 25.60 10.69 4.91
CA GLY A 115 27.06 10.82 4.80
C GLY A 115 27.63 10.59 3.40
N VAL A 116 26.83 10.90 2.34
CA VAL A 116 27.26 10.80 0.92
C VAL A 116 27.29 12.16 0.25
N LYS A 117 27.94 12.29 -0.92
CA LYS A 117 28.04 13.56 -1.65
C LYS A 117 26.74 13.94 -2.32
N SER A 118 26.05 12.97 -2.91
CA SER A 118 24.80 13.21 -3.64
C SER A 118 23.88 12.00 -3.58
N VAL A 119 22.59 12.27 -3.72
CA VAL A 119 21.55 11.24 -3.90
C VAL A 119 20.64 11.69 -5.02
N VAL A 120 20.37 10.83 -5.97
CA VAL A 120 19.49 11.08 -7.12
C VAL A 120 18.48 9.95 -7.30
N PRO A 121 17.30 10.22 -7.89
CA PRO A 121 16.37 9.15 -8.24
C PRO A 121 17.01 8.18 -9.23
N CYS A 122 16.86 6.86 -8.98
CA CYS A 122 17.23 5.84 -9.95
C CYS A 122 16.43 5.96 -11.23
N LYS A 123 17.05 5.63 -12.37
CA LYS A 123 16.30 5.40 -13.61
C LYS A 123 15.29 4.27 -13.42
N PRO A 124 14.12 4.31 -14.09
CA PRO A 124 13.06 3.30 -13.91
C PRO A 124 13.55 1.85 -14.06
N GLU A 125 14.44 1.58 -15.03
CA GLU A 125 14.99 0.26 -15.30
C GLU A 125 15.89 -0.22 -14.16
N VAL A 126 16.68 0.69 -13.58
CA VAL A 126 17.56 0.42 -12.43
C VAL A 126 16.72 0.14 -11.18
N ALA A 127 15.70 0.98 -10.92
CA ALA A 127 14.77 0.77 -9.83
C ALA A 127 14.06 -0.60 -9.93
N HIS A 128 13.58 -0.95 -11.13
CA HIS A 128 12.96 -2.26 -11.40
C HIS A 128 13.94 -3.43 -11.17
N LYS A 129 15.17 -3.29 -11.65
CA LYS A 129 16.21 -4.33 -11.46
C LYS A 129 16.44 -4.63 -9.98
N HIS A 130 16.48 -3.59 -9.14
CA HIS A 130 16.74 -3.74 -7.71
C HIS A 130 15.52 -4.20 -6.92
N THR A 131 14.34 -3.65 -7.21
CA THR A 131 13.13 -3.92 -6.42
C THR A 131 12.28 -5.05 -6.97
N GLY A 132 12.28 -5.26 -8.29
CA GLY A 132 11.34 -6.14 -8.98
C GLY A 132 10.00 -5.48 -9.28
N TYR A 133 9.81 -4.21 -8.90
CA TYR A 133 8.56 -3.47 -9.12
C TYR A 133 8.71 -2.42 -10.21
N PHE A 134 7.64 -2.18 -10.93
CA PHE A 134 7.55 -1.05 -11.86
C PHE A 134 7.23 0.25 -11.11
N VAL A 135 7.72 1.35 -11.65
CA VAL A 135 7.39 2.70 -11.13
C VAL A 135 5.87 2.89 -11.10
N GLY A 136 5.37 3.47 -10.00
CA GLY A 136 3.94 3.55 -9.69
C GLY A 136 3.38 2.34 -8.95
N GLY A 137 4.15 1.24 -8.85
CA GLY A 137 3.83 0.04 -8.09
C GLY A 137 4.92 -0.37 -7.10
N THR A 138 5.94 0.49 -6.88
CA THR A 138 7.08 0.17 -6.03
C THR A 138 6.67 0.07 -4.55
N SER A 139 7.02 -1.05 -3.93
CA SER A 139 6.82 -1.32 -2.51
C SER A 139 8.17 -1.48 -1.80
N PRO A 140 8.30 -1.15 -0.51
CA PRO A 140 9.51 -1.44 0.25
C PRO A 140 9.57 -2.92 0.68
N PHE A 141 8.44 -3.63 0.63
CA PHE A 141 8.34 -5.03 1.06
C PHE A 141 8.65 -5.98 -0.09
N GLY A 142 9.29 -7.10 0.19
CA GLY A 142 9.55 -8.16 -0.78
C GLY A 142 10.39 -7.73 -1.99
N ILE A 143 11.32 -6.80 -1.79
CA ILE A 143 12.26 -6.33 -2.82
C ILE A 143 13.30 -7.40 -3.16
N LYS A 144 13.76 -7.42 -4.42
CA LYS A 144 14.73 -8.41 -4.90
C LYS A 144 16.13 -8.26 -4.27
N LYS A 145 16.61 -7.00 -4.15
CA LYS A 145 17.92 -6.69 -3.56
C LYS A 145 17.71 -5.96 -2.24
N GLN A 146 18.26 -6.47 -1.17
CA GLN A 146 18.30 -5.76 0.11
C GLN A 146 19.12 -4.48 -0.05
N MET A 147 18.59 -3.38 0.45
CA MET A 147 19.21 -2.06 0.41
C MET A 147 18.76 -1.22 1.61
N PRO A 148 19.52 -0.20 2.00
CA PRO A 148 19.11 0.70 3.07
C PRO A 148 17.76 1.36 2.79
N ILE A 149 16.91 1.41 3.82
CA ILE A 149 15.60 2.08 3.75
C ILE A 149 15.60 3.19 4.78
N TYR A 150 15.35 4.40 4.33
CA TYR A 150 15.20 5.59 5.15
C TYR A 150 13.76 6.06 5.10
N MET A 151 13.29 6.68 6.17
CA MET A 151 11.91 7.13 6.29
C MET A 151 11.85 8.55 6.84
N GLU A 152 10.94 9.37 6.32
CA GLU A 152 10.59 10.64 6.95
C GLU A 152 10.04 10.38 8.36
N LYS A 153 10.62 11.06 9.35
CA LYS A 153 10.38 10.77 10.78
C LYS A 153 8.90 10.85 11.15
N THR A 154 8.20 11.84 10.63
CA THR A 154 6.78 12.09 10.99
C THR A 154 5.81 11.02 10.47
N ILE A 155 6.25 10.12 9.61
CA ILE A 155 5.45 8.95 9.20
C ILE A 155 5.17 8.04 10.41
N ALA A 156 6.10 7.95 11.35
CA ALA A 156 5.93 7.14 12.56
C ALA A 156 4.82 7.67 13.50
N ASP A 157 4.48 8.96 13.39
CA ASP A 157 3.48 9.63 14.23
C ASP A 157 2.05 9.46 13.69
N LEU A 158 1.90 8.90 12.48
CA LEU A 158 0.60 8.68 11.87
C LEU A 158 -0.12 7.48 12.53
N PRO A 159 -1.44 7.54 12.70
CA PRO A 159 -2.20 6.40 13.19
C PRO A 159 -2.24 5.25 12.20
N GLU A 160 -2.31 5.55 10.91
CA GLU A 160 -2.35 4.60 9.79
C GLU A 160 -1.70 5.23 8.55
N ILE A 161 -1.13 4.38 7.72
CA ILE A 161 -0.53 4.75 6.43
C ILE A 161 -1.11 3.92 5.30
N LEU A 162 -1.07 4.46 4.09
CA LEU A 162 -1.30 3.73 2.85
C LEU A 162 0.00 3.67 2.06
N ILE A 163 0.46 2.48 1.74
CA ILE A 163 1.72 2.28 1.01
C ILE A 163 1.54 1.26 -0.10
N ASN A 164 2.31 1.37 -1.18
CA ASN A 164 2.14 0.49 -2.34
C ASN A 164 2.45 -0.97 -2.00
N ALA A 165 1.61 -1.86 -2.49
CA ALA A 165 1.68 -3.30 -2.27
C ALA A 165 2.26 -4.07 -3.47
N GLY A 166 3.10 -3.44 -4.29
CA GLY A 166 3.85 -4.09 -5.36
C GLY A 166 3.13 -4.15 -6.72
N SER A 167 2.02 -3.44 -6.88
CA SER A 167 1.30 -3.30 -8.14
C SER A 167 0.70 -1.91 -8.28
N ARG A 168 0.60 -1.42 -9.51
CA ARG A 168 -0.12 -0.18 -9.82
C ARG A 168 -1.59 -0.30 -9.44
N GLY A 169 -2.15 0.71 -8.78
CA GLY A 169 -3.53 0.70 -8.32
C GLY A 169 -3.79 -0.15 -7.06
N LEU A 170 -2.75 -0.65 -6.40
CA LEU A 170 -2.85 -1.48 -5.21
C LEU A 170 -2.03 -0.89 -4.06
N LEU A 171 -2.70 -0.48 -3.00
CA LEU A 171 -2.08 -0.05 -1.75
C LEU A 171 -2.47 -1.02 -0.62
N VAL A 172 -1.71 -1.00 0.45
CA VAL A 172 -2.11 -1.55 1.75
C VAL A 172 -2.24 -0.43 2.76
N LYS A 173 -3.30 -0.49 3.57
CA LYS A 173 -3.50 0.34 4.74
C LYS A 173 -3.02 -0.45 5.96
N MET A 174 -2.09 0.11 6.73
CA MET A 174 -1.45 -0.56 7.86
C MET A 174 -0.90 0.44 8.89
N SER A 175 -0.51 -0.09 10.04
CA SER A 175 0.21 0.70 11.05
C SER A 175 1.64 1.02 10.59
N PRO A 176 2.15 2.26 10.78
CA PRO A 176 3.56 2.58 10.55
C PRO A 176 4.50 1.76 11.45
N LEU A 177 4.09 1.39 12.66
CA LEU A 177 4.89 0.54 13.56
C LEU A 177 5.08 -0.86 12.98
N ASP A 178 4.02 -1.45 12.41
CA ASP A 178 4.11 -2.75 11.73
C ASP A 178 4.99 -2.68 10.48
N MET A 179 4.90 -1.58 9.72
CA MET A 179 5.80 -1.33 8.60
C MET A 179 7.27 -1.32 9.05
N MET A 180 7.59 -0.53 10.09
CA MET A 180 8.97 -0.41 10.61
C MET A 180 9.50 -1.74 11.16
N ARG A 181 8.64 -2.58 11.73
CA ARG A 181 9.04 -3.91 12.24
C ARG A 181 9.43 -4.87 11.12
N LEU A 182 8.87 -4.67 9.92
CA LEU A 182 9.12 -5.54 8.76
C LEU A 182 10.31 -5.13 7.91
N LEU A 183 10.76 -3.88 8.00
CA LEU A 183 11.84 -3.30 7.18
C LEU A 183 13.17 -3.29 7.92
#